data_873aa1a52396e152b48266745ffb1376
#
_entry.id   873aa1a52396e152b48266745ffb1376
#
_cell.length_a   1.000
_cell.length_b   1.000
_cell.length_c   1.000
_cell.angle_alpha   90.00
_cell.angle_beta   90.00
_cell.angle_gamma   90.00
#
_symmetry.space_group_name_H-M   'P 1'
#
loop_
_entity.id
_entity.type
_entity.pdbx_description
1 polymer ?
#
loop_
_entity_poly.entity_id
_entity_poly.type
_entity_poly.pdbx_seq_one_letter_code
_entity_poly.pdbx_strand_id
1 'polypeptide(L)'
;MWFDESVFYQIYPLGFCGAERENDFGETRHRFNLIEAEIPRLKELGIGAVLFNPLFESERHGYDTVDFFKIDRRLGTNEEFSALVRKLHEAGIRVVLDGVFNHVGRAFPPFREVLEKREGTDYRFWFNINFWGNSRYNDGLDYENWEGHPELVKLRLDNQDVQRYLMDAVRFWIDTFDIDGLRLDVSYLLPPWFMEMLRRTVNEKKPEFFLVGEVIHNNNFQQNVCPERLDSITNYEGFRSMVSAFNSANLFEIEHSMSRLFADTPWALFKGKHLLNFVDNHDVERAFTALKNKANLFNLYTLLYTMPGIPCIYYGSEFGAEGDKSDFDYKLRPFIGDIDQSAHPELVAHLTKLAQIRKECPALSYGTYRKATCMNTNFSFVRECNGEKIIVAINIG
;
A
#
# COMPACT_ATOMS: atom_id res chain seq x y z
N MET A 1 0.38 -18.53 -4.17
CA MET A 1 1.46 -17.61 -4.65
C MET A 1 2.18 -17.08 -3.43
N TRP A 2 3.45 -16.64 -3.56
CA TRP A 2 4.24 -16.15 -2.41
C TRP A 2 3.54 -15.05 -1.60
N PHE A 3 2.82 -14.15 -2.25
CA PHE A 3 2.11 -13.05 -1.59
C PHE A 3 0.90 -13.50 -0.76
N ASP A 4 0.26 -14.63 -1.12
CA ASP A 4 -0.87 -15.17 -0.35
C ASP A 4 -0.44 -15.69 1.03
N GLU A 5 0.80 -16.16 1.11
CA GLU A 5 1.40 -16.75 2.32
C GLU A 5 2.10 -15.69 3.18
N SER A 6 2.43 -14.54 2.59
CA SER A 6 3.21 -13.49 3.25
C SER A 6 2.37 -12.64 4.21
N VAL A 7 3.00 -12.20 5.28
CA VAL A 7 2.59 -11.03 6.04
C VAL A 7 3.36 -9.83 5.49
N PHE A 8 2.64 -8.79 5.10
CA PHE A 8 3.23 -7.56 4.57
C PHE A 8 3.51 -6.57 5.69
N TYR A 9 4.58 -5.81 5.51
CA TYR A 9 4.92 -4.68 6.37
C TYR A 9 5.06 -3.43 5.50
N GLN A 10 4.19 -2.46 5.70
CA GLN A 10 4.18 -1.24 4.92
C GLN A 10 5.06 -0.19 5.58
N ILE A 11 5.95 0.42 4.80
CA ILE A 11 6.83 1.50 5.22
C ILE A 11 6.57 2.72 4.33
N TYR A 12 6.33 3.88 4.95
CA TYR A 12 6.40 5.18 4.27
C TYR A 12 7.82 5.75 4.45
N PRO A 13 8.69 5.64 3.45
CA PRO A 13 10.14 5.80 3.63
C PRO A 13 10.54 7.20 4.09
N LEU A 14 9.94 8.25 3.52
CA LEU A 14 10.27 9.63 3.88
C LEU A 14 9.96 9.91 5.37
N GLY A 15 8.80 9.45 5.86
CA GLY A 15 8.47 9.56 7.28
C GLY A 15 9.35 8.66 8.12
N PHE A 16 9.40 7.37 7.82
CA PHE A 16 10.19 6.38 8.55
C PHE A 16 11.64 6.82 8.79
N CYS A 17 12.27 7.40 7.76
CA CYS A 17 13.65 7.85 7.81
C CYS A 17 13.80 9.30 8.34
N GLY A 18 12.73 9.97 8.77
CA GLY A 18 12.78 11.35 9.24
C GLY A 18 13.28 12.33 8.18
N ALA A 19 12.85 12.13 6.93
CA ALA A 19 13.22 13.01 5.83
C ALA A 19 12.55 14.40 5.96
N GLU A 20 13.17 15.40 5.41
CA GLU A 20 12.64 16.75 5.32
C GLU A 20 11.30 16.76 4.56
N ARG A 21 10.34 17.58 4.99
CA ARG A 21 9.02 17.67 4.38
C ARG A 21 9.05 18.15 2.92
N GLU A 22 9.98 19.04 2.61
CA GLU A 22 10.22 19.58 1.28
C GLU A 22 11.60 19.15 0.79
N ASN A 23 11.69 18.82 -0.49
CA ASN A 23 12.96 18.50 -1.13
C ASN A 23 13.60 19.79 -1.63
N ASP A 24 14.72 20.14 -1.08
CA ASP A 24 15.51 21.31 -1.50
C ASP A 24 16.35 21.02 -2.76
N PHE A 25 16.29 19.78 -3.26
CA PHE A 25 17.10 19.29 -4.38
C PHE A 25 18.62 19.46 -4.18
N GLY A 26 19.05 19.53 -2.92
CA GLY A 26 20.43 19.68 -2.50
C GLY A 26 21.22 18.37 -2.50
N GLU A 27 22.09 18.20 -1.50
CA GLU A 27 22.92 17.01 -1.35
C GLU A 27 22.10 15.75 -0.99
N THR A 28 22.55 14.60 -1.49
CA THR A 28 21.94 13.31 -1.15
C THR A 28 22.21 12.96 0.32
N ARG A 29 21.17 12.54 1.03
CA ARG A 29 21.24 11.94 2.36
C ARG A 29 21.40 10.43 2.24
N HIS A 30 21.85 9.76 3.32
CA HIS A 30 22.14 8.33 3.34
C HIS A 30 21.39 7.70 4.53
N ARG A 31 20.07 7.46 4.36
CA ARG A 31 19.16 7.08 5.45
C ARG A 31 18.66 5.63 5.38
N PHE A 32 18.98 4.88 4.33
CA PHE A 32 18.54 3.49 4.20
C PHE A 32 19.10 2.56 5.28
N ASN A 33 20.18 2.93 5.95
CA ASN A 33 20.69 2.23 7.12
C ASN A 33 19.64 2.11 8.25
N LEU A 34 18.70 3.06 8.36
CA LEU A 34 17.61 3.00 9.34
C LEU A 34 16.64 1.85 9.04
N ILE A 35 16.32 1.63 7.76
CA ILE A 35 15.47 0.51 7.32
C ILE A 35 16.24 -0.81 7.41
N GLU A 36 17.52 -0.80 7.02
CA GLU A 36 18.38 -1.98 7.11
C GLU A 36 18.49 -2.51 8.55
N ALA A 37 18.59 -1.61 9.53
CA ALA A 37 18.66 -1.98 10.94
C ALA A 37 17.42 -2.74 11.44
N GLU A 38 16.28 -2.59 10.78
CA GLU A 38 15.03 -3.26 11.13
C GLU A 38 14.90 -4.68 10.56
N ILE A 39 15.74 -5.08 9.60
CA ILE A 39 15.61 -6.38 8.91
C ILE A 39 15.58 -7.56 9.90
N PRO A 40 16.44 -7.66 10.92
CA PRO A 40 16.38 -8.76 11.89
C PRO A 40 15.03 -8.82 12.61
N ARG A 41 14.53 -7.67 13.07
CA ARG A 41 13.24 -7.56 13.78
C ARG A 41 12.07 -7.94 12.87
N LEU A 42 12.06 -7.46 11.61
CA LEU A 42 11.01 -7.82 10.64
C LEU A 42 10.98 -9.33 10.39
N LYS A 43 12.13 -9.97 10.32
CA LYS A 43 12.24 -11.43 10.20
C LYS A 43 11.68 -12.14 11.43
N GLU A 44 11.98 -11.67 12.64
CA GLU A 44 11.46 -12.23 13.89
C GLU A 44 9.93 -12.03 14.00
N LEU A 45 9.42 -10.91 13.53
CA LEU A 45 7.98 -10.63 13.46
C LEU A 45 7.24 -11.51 12.42
N GLY A 46 7.98 -12.24 11.58
CA GLY A 46 7.45 -13.13 10.56
C GLY A 46 7.00 -12.43 9.28
N ILE A 47 7.59 -11.27 8.97
CA ILE A 47 7.31 -10.52 7.75
C ILE A 47 7.89 -11.24 6.54
N GLY A 48 7.05 -11.45 5.52
CA GLY A 48 7.42 -12.06 4.24
C GLY A 48 7.60 -11.06 3.10
N ALA A 49 7.05 -9.85 3.23
CA ALA A 49 7.22 -8.79 2.24
C ALA A 49 7.19 -7.40 2.87
N VAL A 50 8.00 -6.48 2.34
CA VAL A 50 7.92 -5.05 2.63
C VAL A 50 7.28 -4.33 1.45
N LEU A 51 6.24 -3.52 1.73
CA LEU A 51 5.63 -2.60 0.79
C LEU A 51 6.13 -1.19 1.11
N PHE A 52 6.92 -0.63 0.21
CA PHE A 52 7.39 0.75 0.31
C PHE A 52 6.40 1.69 -0.37
N ASN A 53 5.88 2.68 0.37
CA ASN A 53 5.24 3.86 -0.21
C ASN A 53 6.25 4.63 -1.06
N PRO A 54 5.85 5.68 -1.84
CA PRO A 54 6.72 6.25 -2.83
C PRO A 54 8.09 6.63 -2.29
N LEU A 55 9.14 6.25 -3.03
CA LEU A 55 10.54 6.47 -2.67
C LEU A 55 11.37 7.08 -3.81
N PHE A 56 10.71 7.45 -4.91
CA PHE A 56 11.38 8.12 -6.03
C PHE A 56 11.45 9.64 -5.80
N GLU A 57 12.39 10.30 -6.49
CA GLU A 57 12.61 11.74 -6.39
C GLU A 57 11.29 12.49 -6.50
N SER A 58 10.97 13.32 -5.50
CA SER A 58 9.70 14.02 -5.37
C SER A 58 9.89 15.41 -4.77
N GLU A 59 8.89 16.27 -4.90
CA GLU A 59 8.95 17.63 -4.32
C GLU A 59 8.74 17.60 -2.81
N ARG A 60 7.80 16.76 -2.30
CA ARG A 60 7.40 16.75 -0.87
C ARG A 60 7.13 15.36 -0.34
N HIS A 61 5.96 14.79 -0.67
CA HIS A 61 5.41 13.60 0.00
C HIS A 61 5.56 12.31 -0.79
N GLY A 62 6.34 12.31 -1.87
CA GLY A 62 6.59 11.11 -2.68
C GLY A 62 5.56 10.89 -3.80
N TYR A 63 4.29 11.27 -3.60
CA TYR A 63 3.26 11.17 -4.63
C TYR A 63 3.36 12.28 -5.69
N ASP A 64 4.10 13.34 -5.42
CA ASP A 64 4.47 14.41 -6.34
C ASP A 64 5.81 14.11 -7.03
N THR A 65 5.85 12.95 -7.72
CA THR A 65 7.05 12.40 -8.37
C THR A 65 7.65 13.37 -9.39
N VAL A 66 8.98 13.53 -9.33
CA VAL A 66 9.79 14.35 -10.24
C VAL A 66 10.64 13.50 -11.19
N ASP A 67 11.13 12.37 -10.71
CA ASP A 67 11.96 11.46 -11.51
C ASP A 67 11.71 9.99 -11.09
N PHE A 68 11.19 9.20 -12.02
CA PHE A 68 10.90 7.78 -11.80
C PHE A 68 12.13 6.87 -11.84
N PHE A 69 13.28 7.39 -12.28
CA PHE A 69 14.52 6.59 -12.42
C PHE A 69 15.52 6.84 -11.30
N LYS A 70 15.17 7.73 -10.36
CA LYS A 70 16.05 8.15 -9.28
C LYS A 70 15.36 8.02 -7.94
N ILE A 71 16.03 7.35 -7.00
CA ILE A 71 15.63 7.35 -5.59
C ILE A 71 15.67 8.78 -5.03
N ASP A 72 14.70 9.11 -4.19
CA ASP A 72 14.63 10.43 -3.55
C ASP A 72 15.91 10.69 -2.76
N ARG A 73 16.58 11.80 -3.10
CA ARG A 73 17.86 12.18 -2.50
C ARG A 73 17.81 12.37 -1.00
N ARG A 74 16.61 12.62 -0.44
CA ARG A 74 16.41 12.68 1.02
C ARG A 74 16.54 11.31 1.68
N LEU A 75 16.52 10.21 0.93
CA LEU A 75 16.64 8.83 1.40
C LEU A 75 18.02 8.23 1.09
N GLY A 76 18.49 8.36 -0.16
CA GLY A 76 19.74 7.74 -0.59
C GLY A 76 19.95 7.75 -2.10
N THR A 77 20.73 6.79 -2.58
CA THR A 77 21.02 6.56 -3.99
C THR A 77 20.37 5.27 -4.50
N ASN A 78 20.35 5.10 -5.83
CA ASN A 78 19.88 3.86 -6.46
C ASN A 78 20.70 2.65 -6.01
N GLU A 79 22.01 2.81 -5.87
CA GLU A 79 22.93 1.75 -5.44
C GLU A 79 22.67 1.33 -4.00
N GLU A 80 22.40 2.28 -3.12
CA GLU A 80 22.06 2.00 -1.72
C GLU A 80 20.73 1.28 -1.59
N PHE A 81 19.73 1.69 -2.38
CA PHE A 81 18.45 1.01 -2.40
C PHE A 81 18.58 -0.41 -2.96
N SER A 82 19.33 -0.61 -4.06
CA SER A 82 19.62 -1.96 -4.57
C SER A 82 20.33 -2.84 -3.54
N ALA A 83 21.23 -2.25 -2.72
CA ALA A 83 21.90 -2.98 -1.64
C ALA A 83 20.92 -3.36 -0.52
N LEU A 84 19.99 -2.47 -0.15
CA LEU A 84 18.94 -2.76 0.83
C LEU A 84 18.03 -3.89 0.35
N VAL A 85 17.58 -3.87 -0.92
CA VAL A 85 16.72 -4.93 -1.48
C VAL A 85 17.41 -6.27 -1.43
N ARG A 86 18.69 -6.36 -1.78
CA ARG A 86 19.47 -7.62 -1.65
C ARG A 86 19.47 -8.16 -0.21
N LYS A 87 19.66 -7.28 0.79
CA LYS A 87 19.66 -7.69 2.21
C LYS A 87 18.28 -8.16 2.67
N LEU A 88 17.21 -7.52 2.18
CA LEU A 88 15.82 -7.96 2.40
C LEU A 88 15.62 -9.37 1.81
N HIS A 89 16.03 -9.59 0.56
CA HIS A 89 15.95 -10.89 -0.10
C HIS A 89 16.78 -11.97 0.63
N GLU A 90 17.99 -11.66 1.10
CA GLU A 90 18.82 -12.56 1.91
C GLU A 90 18.13 -12.94 3.24
N ALA A 91 17.31 -12.05 3.78
CA ALA A 91 16.47 -12.32 4.95
C ALA A 91 15.18 -13.10 4.62
N GLY A 92 14.89 -13.35 3.33
CA GLY A 92 13.67 -14.00 2.86
C GLY A 92 12.47 -13.06 2.74
N ILE A 93 12.71 -11.74 2.67
CA ILE A 93 11.68 -10.71 2.61
C ILE A 93 11.61 -10.14 1.18
N ARG A 94 10.44 -10.24 0.54
CA ARG A 94 10.14 -9.70 -0.78
C ARG A 94 9.94 -8.18 -0.73
N VAL A 95 10.11 -7.50 -1.87
CA VAL A 95 10.01 -6.05 -1.97
C VAL A 95 8.95 -5.62 -2.98
N VAL A 96 8.00 -4.82 -2.51
CA VAL A 96 6.92 -4.23 -3.32
C VAL A 96 7.04 -2.70 -3.25
N LEU A 97 7.01 -2.03 -4.39
CA LEU A 97 7.07 -0.56 -4.46
C LEU A 97 5.71 0.05 -4.76
N ASP A 98 5.58 1.34 -4.48
CA ASP A 98 4.43 2.13 -4.86
C ASP A 98 4.63 2.74 -6.26
N GLY A 99 3.72 2.45 -7.17
CA GLY A 99 3.70 2.96 -8.55
C GLY A 99 2.69 4.08 -8.68
N VAL A 100 3.17 5.32 -8.71
CA VAL A 100 2.36 6.53 -8.89
C VAL A 100 2.28 6.85 -10.38
N PHE A 101 1.27 6.34 -11.08
CA PHE A 101 1.18 6.45 -12.55
C PHE A 101 0.10 7.42 -13.04
N ASN A 102 -0.82 7.84 -12.16
CA ASN A 102 -1.91 8.74 -12.54
C ASN A 102 -1.45 10.19 -12.69
N HIS A 103 -0.48 10.62 -11.90
CA HIS A 103 -0.06 12.02 -11.81
C HIS A 103 1.42 12.15 -11.45
N VAL A 104 1.95 13.37 -11.55
CA VAL A 104 3.34 13.74 -11.23
C VAL A 104 3.37 15.08 -10.50
N GLY A 105 4.48 15.41 -9.87
CA GLY A 105 4.73 16.74 -9.31
C GLY A 105 4.90 17.82 -10.37
N ARG A 106 4.77 19.09 -9.97
CA ARG A 106 4.95 20.22 -10.89
C ARG A 106 6.41 20.41 -11.32
N ALA A 107 7.36 19.94 -10.52
CA ALA A 107 8.79 19.95 -10.87
C ALA A 107 9.18 18.81 -11.83
N PHE A 108 8.26 17.93 -12.24
CA PHE A 108 8.52 16.91 -13.24
C PHE A 108 9.03 17.55 -14.54
N PRO A 109 10.21 17.17 -15.07
CA PRO A 109 10.87 17.88 -16.15
C PRO A 109 10.02 18.11 -17.40
N PRO A 110 9.24 17.14 -17.91
CA PRO A 110 8.32 17.38 -19.02
C PRO A 110 7.27 18.46 -18.73
N PHE A 111 6.74 18.52 -17.51
CA PHE A 111 5.77 19.56 -17.15
C PHE A 111 6.41 20.94 -16.96
N ARG A 112 7.61 21.00 -16.39
CA ARG A 112 8.39 22.24 -16.32
C ARG A 112 8.67 22.81 -17.71
N GLU A 113 9.04 21.97 -18.67
CA GLU A 113 9.24 22.41 -20.04
C GLU A 113 7.95 22.99 -20.66
N VAL A 114 6.78 22.41 -20.34
CA VAL A 114 5.50 23.01 -20.76
C VAL A 114 5.26 24.38 -20.11
N LEU A 115 5.57 24.55 -18.82
CA LEU A 115 5.46 25.85 -18.14
C LEU A 115 6.34 26.92 -18.82
N GLU A 116 7.52 26.53 -19.29
CA GLU A 116 8.48 27.42 -19.93
C GLU A 116 8.15 27.72 -21.41
N LYS A 117 7.90 26.66 -22.19
CA LYS A 117 7.78 26.73 -23.68
C LYS A 117 6.35 26.76 -24.18
N ARG A 118 5.37 26.52 -23.30
CA ARG A 118 3.93 26.50 -23.63
C ARG A 118 3.64 25.51 -24.76
N GLU A 119 3.02 26.00 -25.83
CA GLU A 119 2.70 25.21 -27.03
C GLU A 119 3.93 24.82 -27.86
N GLY A 120 5.11 25.33 -27.52
CA GLY A 120 6.39 25.12 -28.23
C GLY A 120 7.10 23.82 -27.87
N THR A 121 6.52 22.92 -27.08
CA THR A 121 7.07 21.61 -26.73
C THR A 121 6.08 20.50 -27.00
N ASP A 122 6.55 19.31 -27.38
CA ASP A 122 5.73 18.12 -27.55
C ASP A 122 5.28 17.51 -26.22
N TYR A 123 5.95 17.82 -25.12
CA TYR A 123 5.50 17.40 -23.79
C TYR A 123 4.13 17.95 -23.39
N ARG A 124 3.60 19.00 -24.07
CA ARG A 124 2.23 19.46 -23.91
C ARG A 124 1.19 18.35 -24.12
N PHE A 125 1.50 17.33 -24.90
CA PHE A 125 0.64 16.19 -25.18
C PHE A 125 0.66 15.11 -24.10
N TRP A 126 1.57 15.23 -23.12
CA TRP A 126 1.65 14.33 -21.96
C TRP A 126 0.58 14.66 -20.90
N PHE A 127 -0.03 15.83 -21.01
CA PHE A 127 -0.98 16.38 -20.05
C PHE A 127 -2.22 16.92 -20.76
N ASN A 128 -3.32 17.07 -20.05
CA ASN A 128 -4.48 17.80 -20.54
C ASN A 128 -4.39 19.26 -20.07
N ILE A 129 -4.00 20.16 -20.95
CA ILE A 129 -3.68 21.56 -20.65
C ILE A 129 -4.63 22.50 -21.37
N ASN A 130 -5.13 23.49 -20.63
CA ASN A 130 -5.82 24.66 -21.15
C ASN A 130 -4.92 25.88 -21.06
N PHE A 131 -4.31 26.27 -22.21
CA PHE A 131 -3.41 27.42 -22.29
C PHE A 131 -4.12 28.79 -22.18
N TRP A 132 -5.44 28.80 -22.14
CA TRP A 132 -6.29 29.99 -21.94
C TRP A 132 -6.85 30.06 -20.50
N GLY A 133 -6.59 29.08 -19.69
CA GLY A 133 -6.98 29.01 -18.29
C GLY A 133 -5.93 29.63 -17.37
N ASN A 134 -6.22 29.55 -16.07
CA ASN A 134 -5.24 29.94 -15.04
C ASN A 134 -5.44 29.07 -13.81
N SER A 135 -4.38 28.39 -13.38
CA SER A 135 -4.38 27.58 -12.15
C SER A 135 -4.23 28.47 -10.91
N ARG A 136 -4.33 27.87 -9.72
CA ARG A 136 -4.05 28.59 -8.47
C ARG A 136 -2.60 29.12 -8.36
N TYR A 137 -1.71 28.64 -9.21
CA TYR A 137 -0.30 29.10 -9.27
C TYR A 137 -0.12 30.37 -10.09
N ASN A 138 -1.19 30.85 -10.72
CA ASN A 138 -1.20 32.09 -11.53
C ASN A 138 -0.12 32.11 -12.63
N ASP A 139 0.10 30.98 -13.27
CA ASP A 139 1.12 30.77 -14.31
C ASP A 139 0.52 30.82 -15.75
N GLY A 140 -0.73 31.27 -15.88
CA GLY A 140 -1.37 31.53 -17.17
C GLY A 140 -1.71 30.29 -17.97
N LEU A 141 -1.92 29.16 -17.32
CA LEU A 141 -2.51 27.93 -17.87
C LEU A 141 -3.26 27.17 -16.78
N ASP A 142 -4.17 26.30 -17.18
CA ASP A 142 -4.85 25.35 -16.31
C ASP A 142 -4.68 23.94 -16.86
N TYR A 143 -4.81 22.92 -16.03
CA TYR A 143 -4.55 21.52 -16.39
C TYR A 143 -5.32 20.56 -15.51
N GLU A 144 -5.58 19.34 -16.03
CA GLU A 144 -6.12 18.28 -15.21
C GLU A 144 -5.14 17.88 -14.10
N ASN A 145 -5.69 17.66 -12.93
CA ASN A 145 -4.95 17.27 -11.74
C ASN A 145 -5.70 16.16 -10.99
N TRP A 146 -5.07 15.56 -9.98
CA TRP A 146 -5.73 14.59 -9.14
C TRP A 146 -6.73 15.29 -8.19
N GLU A 147 -8.02 15.03 -8.40
CA GLU A 147 -9.13 15.38 -7.50
C GLU A 147 -9.13 16.81 -6.92
N GLY A 148 -8.68 17.80 -7.69
CA GLY A 148 -8.61 19.19 -7.24
C GLY A 148 -7.29 19.60 -6.59
N HIS A 149 -6.27 18.75 -6.68
CA HIS A 149 -4.92 18.97 -6.20
C HIS A 149 -3.98 19.40 -7.34
N PRO A 150 -3.88 20.69 -7.68
CA PRO A 150 -3.10 21.16 -8.82
C PRO A 150 -1.57 21.00 -8.66
N GLU A 151 -1.08 20.66 -7.47
CA GLU A 151 0.29 20.18 -7.27
C GLU A 151 0.54 18.80 -7.87
N LEU A 152 -0.51 18.02 -8.14
CA LEU A 152 -0.45 16.66 -8.67
C LEU A 152 -1.02 16.65 -10.10
N VAL A 153 -0.13 16.91 -11.06
CA VAL A 153 -0.47 17.09 -12.49
C VAL A 153 -0.79 15.74 -13.11
N LYS A 154 -2.02 15.59 -13.63
CA LYS A 154 -2.48 14.32 -14.21
C LYS A 154 -1.79 14.02 -15.54
N LEU A 155 -1.29 12.79 -15.69
CA LEU A 155 -0.72 12.29 -16.93
C LEU A 155 -1.79 11.81 -17.91
N ARG A 156 -1.56 12.02 -19.19
CA ARG A 156 -2.34 11.43 -20.27
C ARG A 156 -1.85 10.02 -20.57
N LEU A 157 -2.43 9.03 -19.89
CA LEU A 157 -2.04 7.63 -20.06
C LEU A 157 -2.32 7.07 -21.47
N ASP A 158 -3.21 7.70 -22.26
CA ASP A 158 -3.46 7.36 -23.66
C ASP A 158 -2.36 7.84 -24.64
N ASN A 159 -1.44 8.70 -24.20
CA ASN A 159 -0.28 9.12 -24.95
C ASN A 159 0.79 8.01 -24.97
N GLN A 160 1.24 7.62 -26.16
CA GLN A 160 2.19 6.51 -26.34
C GLN A 160 3.58 6.79 -25.73
N ASP A 161 4.02 8.04 -25.71
CA ASP A 161 5.33 8.39 -25.14
C ASP A 161 5.26 8.34 -23.60
N VAL A 162 4.12 8.74 -23.00
CA VAL A 162 3.87 8.55 -21.57
C VAL A 162 3.86 7.05 -21.22
N GLN A 163 3.15 6.23 -22.01
CA GLN A 163 3.13 4.78 -21.82
C GLN A 163 4.54 4.19 -21.85
N ARG A 164 5.33 4.55 -22.87
CA ARG A 164 6.72 4.07 -23.02
C ARG A 164 7.55 4.49 -21.80
N TYR A 165 7.50 5.75 -21.42
CA TYR A 165 8.26 6.29 -20.31
C TYR A 165 7.95 5.56 -18.98
N LEU A 166 6.66 5.35 -18.67
CA LEU A 166 6.24 4.66 -17.46
C LEU A 166 6.61 3.16 -17.47
N MET A 167 6.45 2.48 -18.62
CA MET A 167 6.85 1.06 -18.74
C MET A 167 8.37 0.89 -18.68
N ASP A 168 9.14 1.85 -19.20
CA ASP A 168 10.60 1.84 -19.08
C ASP A 168 11.05 2.07 -17.63
N ALA A 169 10.34 2.93 -16.89
CA ALA A 169 10.58 3.07 -15.45
C ALA A 169 10.33 1.76 -14.70
N VAL A 170 9.23 1.06 -14.99
CA VAL A 170 8.93 -0.25 -14.36
C VAL A 170 10.00 -1.29 -14.70
N ARG A 171 10.42 -1.38 -15.97
CA ARG A 171 11.53 -2.27 -16.37
C ARG A 171 12.82 -1.94 -15.61
N PHE A 172 13.14 -0.65 -15.53
CA PHE A 172 14.30 -0.16 -14.79
C PHE A 172 14.23 -0.57 -13.31
N TRP A 173 13.09 -0.45 -12.65
CA TRP A 173 12.93 -0.85 -11.23
C TRP A 173 13.15 -2.36 -11.04
N ILE A 174 12.64 -3.18 -11.96
CA ILE A 174 12.84 -4.63 -11.92
C ILE A 174 14.31 -4.98 -12.18
N ASP A 175 14.91 -4.41 -13.23
CA ASP A 175 16.26 -4.75 -13.65
C ASP A 175 17.34 -4.22 -12.68
N THR A 176 17.09 -3.06 -12.06
CA THR A 176 18.07 -2.39 -11.19
C THR A 176 17.91 -2.74 -9.72
N PHE A 177 16.67 -2.82 -9.24
CA PHE A 177 16.38 -3.04 -7.83
C PHE A 177 15.90 -4.45 -7.52
N ASP A 178 15.57 -5.25 -8.53
CA ASP A 178 15.07 -6.63 -8.38
C ASP A 178 13.77 -6.74 -7.58
N ILE A 179 12.88 -5.76 -7.68
CA ILE A 179 11.61 -5.72 -6.94
C ILE A 179 10.68 -6.88 -7.32
N ASP A 180 9.78 -7.27 -6.40
CA ASP A 180 8.89 -8.42 -6.53
C ASP A 180 7.42 -8.04 -6.78
N GLY A 181 7.08 -6.76 -6.70
CA GLY A 181 5.71 -6.30 -6.93
C GLY A 181 5.56 -4.79 -6.94
N LEU A 182 4.34 -4.36 -7.30
CA LEU A 182 3.90 -2.96 -7.25
C LEU A 182 2.53 -2.85 -6.57
N ARG A 183 2.39 -1.83 -5.72
CA ARG A 183 1.10 -1.23 -5.35
C ARG A 183 0.83 -0.10 -6.34
N LEU A 184 -0.34 -0.07 -6.93
CA LEU A 184 -0.74 0.99 -7.84
C LEU A 184 -1.54 2.04 -7.09
N ASP A 185 -0.95 3.21 -6.94
CA ASP A 185 -1.60 4.39 -6.36
C ASP A 185 -2.84 4.75 -7.17
N VAL A 186 -3.92 5.12 -6.48
CA VAL A 186 -5.24 5.48 -7.05
C VAL A 186 -5.68 4.61 -8.23
N SER A 187 -5.52 3.29 -8.12
CA SER A 187 -5.75 2.36 -9.23
C SER A 187 -7.18 2.42 -9.78
N TYR A 188 -8.13 2.95 -9.02
CA TYR A 188 -9.50 3.19 -9.47
C TYR A 188 -9.61 4.27 -10.58
N LEU A 189 -8.56 5.08 -10.77
CA LEU A 189 -8.43 6.05 -11.86
C LEU A 189 -7.63 5.50 -13.05
N LEU A 190 -6.95 4.36 -12.91
CA LEU A 190 -6.16 3.77 -13.98
C LEU A 190 -7.07 2.98 -14.94
N PRO A 191 -6.98 3.21 -16.26
CA PRO A 191 -7.76 2.45 -17.22
C PRO A 191 -7.42 0.95 -17.19
N PRO A 192 -8.39 0.04 -17.40
CA PRO A 192 -8.14 -1.41 -17.44
C PRO A 192 -7.03 -1.81 -18.43
N TRP A 193 -6.99 -1.20 -19.61
CA TRP A 193 -5.94 -1.47 -20.62
C TRP A 193 -4.55 -1.08 -20.16
N PHE A 194 -4.41 -0.05 -19.29
CA PHE A 194 -3.12 0.33 -18.71
C PHE A 194 -2.63 -0.74 -17.72
N MET A 195 -3.52 -1.25 -16.87
CA MET A 195 -3.20 -2.36 -15.96
C MET A 195 -2.82 -3.63 -16.72
N GLU A 196 -3.49 -3.93 -17.86
CA GLU A 196 -3.14 -5.06 -18.75
C GLU A 196 -1.76 -4.88 -19.40
N MET A 197 -1.44 -3.67 -19.84
CA MET A 197 -0.12 -3.35 -20.39
C MET A 197 0.96 -3.51 -19.33
N LEU A 198 0.71 -2.99 -18.12
CA LEU A 198 1.62 -3.14 -16.98
C LEU A 198 1.84 -4.63 -16.64
N ARG A 199 0.75 -5.42 -16.54
CA ARG A 199 0.83 -6.87 -16.27
C ARG A 199 1.70 -7.59 -17.32
N ARG A 200 1.51 -7.30 -18.60
CA ARG A 200 2.37 -7.86 -19.65
C ARG A 200 3.83 -7.48 -19.46
N THR A 201 4.10 -6.20 -19.20
CA THR A 201 5.46 -5.69 -18.99
C THR A 201 6.17 -6.39 -17.84
N VAL A 202 5.50 -6.55 -16.69
CA VAL A 202 6.12 -7.20 -15.53
C VAL A 202 6.28 -8.71 -15.72
N ASN A 203 5.34 -9.38 -16.39
CA ASN A 203 5.40 -10.82 -16.65
C ASN A 203 6.55 -11.19 -17.63
N GLU A 204 6.96 -10.27 -18.51
CA GLU A 204 8.15 -10.44 -19.37
C GLU A 204 9.44 -10.61 -18.53
N LYS A 205 9.47 -10.05 -17.33
CA LYS A 205 10.63 -10.02 -16.42
C LYS A 205 10.51 -11.02 -15.28
N LYS A 206 9.37 -11.01 -14.58
CA LYS A 206 9.09 -11.86 -13.40
C LYS A 206 7.66 -12.40 -13.46
N PRO A 207 7.44 -13.69 -13.82
CA PRO A 207 6.10 -14.28 -13.92
C PRO A 207 5.29 -14.27 -12.62
N GLU A 208 5.95 -14.27 -11.46
CA GLU A 208 5.31 -14.21 -10.14
C GLU A 208 5.24 -12.80 -9.54
N PHE A 209 5.35 -11.77 -10.38
CA PHE A 209 5.32 -10.38 -9.95
C PHE A 209 3.94 -9.99 -9.40
N PHE A 210 3.92 -9.47 -8.18
CA PHE A 210 2.69 -9.09 -7.49
C PHE A 210 2.20 -7.69 -7.93
N LEU A 211 0.92 -7.59 -8.32
CA LEU A 211 0.27 -6.31 -8.58
C LEU A 211 -0.93 -6.15 -7.65
N VAL A 212 -0.89 -5.13 -6.80
CA VAL A 212 -2.02 -4.76 -5.93
C VAL A 212 -2.46 -3.32 -6.23
N GLY A 213 -3.76 -3.11 -6.41
CA GLY A 213 -4.32 -1.80 -6.64
C GLY A 213 -4.82 -1.15 -5.35
N GLU A 214 -4.54 0.13 -5.16
CA GLU A 214 -5.25 0.91 -4.16
C GLU A 214 -6.65 1.23 -4.64
N VAL A 215 -7.66 0.80 -3.89
CA VAL A 215 -9.08 1.04 -4.19
C VAL A 215 -9.81 1.42 -2.90
N ILE A 216 -10.19 2.69 -2.80
CA ILE A 216 -10.86 3.23 -1.61
C ILE A 216 -12.35 2.81 -1.58
N HIS A 217 -12.99 2.68 -2.76
CA HIS A 217 -14.37 2.28 -2.92
C HIS A 217 -14.50 1.12 -3.92
N ASN A 218 -15.03 -0.01 -3.47
CA ASN A 218 -15.08 -1.25 -4.27
C ASN A 218 -16.12 -1.26 -5.41
N ASN A 219 -16.69 -0.12 -5.79
CA ASN A 219 -17.77 -0.04 -6.77
C ASN A 219 -17.39 -0.67 -8.12
N ASN A 220 -17.78 -1.94 -8.30
CA ASN A 220 -17.53 -2.75 -9.51
C ASN A 220 -16.04 -2.96 -9.88
N PHE A 221 -15.10 -2.70 -8.95
CA PHE A 221 -13.67 -2.87 -9.23
C PHE A 221 -13.21 -4.34 -9.17
N GLN A 222 -14.04 -5.25 -8.63
CA GLN A 222 -13.72 -6.70 -8.51
C GLN A 222 -13.36 -7.35 -9.86
N GLN A 223 -13.85 -6.85 -10.98
CA GLN A 223 -13.51 -7.33 -12.32
C GLN A 223 -12.05 -7.07 -12.71
N ASN A 224 -11.37 -6.14 -12.04
CA ASN A 224 -9.95 -5.86 -12.28
C ASN A 224 -9.02 -6.79 -11.49
N VAL A 225 -9.55 -7.55 -10.53
CA VAL A 225 -8.79 -8.59 -9.82
C VAL A 225 -8.87 -9.89 -10.64
N CYS A 226 -8.00 -9.98 -11.63
CA CYS A 226 -7.93 -11.09 -12.58
C CYS A 226 -6.48 -11.28 -13.08
N PRO A 227 -6.14 -12.44 -13.65
CA PRO A 227 -4.77 -12.75 -14.07
C PRO A 227 -4.18 -11.76 -15.08
N GLU A 228 -5.01 -11.08 -15.86
CA GLU A 228 -4.61 -10.13 -16.89
C GLU A 228 -4.29 -8.74 -16.33
N ARG A 229 -4.65 -8.45 -15.06
CA ARG A 229 -4.54 -7.12 -14.45
C ARG A 229 -3.90 -7.19 -13.07
N LEU A 230 -4.72 -7.30 -12.02
CA LEU A 230 -4.28 -7.24 -10.63
C LEU A 230 -4.46 -8.58 -9.93
N ASP A 231 -3.54 -8.92 -9.04
CA ASP A 231 -3.66 -10.06 -8.13
C ASP A 231 -4.57 -9.73 -6.94
N SER A 232 -4.52 -8.47 -6.48
CA SER A 232 -5.19 -8.01 -5.27
C SER A 232 -5.57 -6.53 -5.36
N ILE A 233 -6.40 -6.09 -4.41
CA ILE A 233 -6.66 -4.68 -4.10
C ILE A 233 -6.66 -4.47 -2.59
N THR A 234 -6.49 -3.22 -2.15
CA THR A 234 -6.60 -2.83 -0.74
C THR A 234 -8.03 -2.99 -0.22
N ASN A 235 -8.17 -3.58 0.97
CA ASN A 235 -9.47 -3.87 1.58
C ASN A 235 -9.95 -2.76 2.50
N TYR A 236 -10.30 -1.60 1.94
CA TYR A 236 -10.87 -0.48 2.70
C TYR A 236 -12.23 -0.79 3.32
N GLU A 237 -13.02 -1.69 2.72
CA GLU A 237 -14.29 -2.12 3.30
C GLU A 237 -14.07 -2.91 4.59
N GLY A 238 -13.14 -3.87 4.58
CA GLY A 238 -12.75 -4.63 5.76
C GLY A 238 -12.20 -3.71 6.87
N PHE A 239 -11.30 -2.79 6.52
CA PHE A 239 -10.76 -1.79 7.45
C PHE A 239 -11.89 -1.01 8.15
N ARG A 240 -12.79 -0.39 7.37
CA ARG A 240 -13.88 0.43 7.93
C ARG A 240 -14.80 -0.39 8.82
N SER A 241 -15.17 -1.61 8.39
CA SER A 241 -16.05 -2.47 9.17
C SER A 241 -15.42 -2.91 10.48
N MET A 242 -14.12 -3.23 10.51
CA MET A 242 -13.41 -3.61 11.73
C MET A 242 -13.38 -2.46 12.76
N VAL A 243 -12.92 -1.28 12.33
CA VAL A 243 -12.83 -0.12 13.24
C VAL A 243 -14.20 0.30 13.76
N SER A 244 -15.22 0.36 12.87
CA SER A 244 -16.60 0.70 13.25
C SER A 244 -17.18 -0.30 14.24
N ALA A 245 -17.08 -1.60 13.95
CA ALA A 245 -17.66 -2.67 14.76
C ALA A 245 -17.06 -2.72 16.17
N PHE A 246 -15.75 -2.56 16.31
CA PHE A 246 -15.11 -2.53 17.63
C PHE A 246 -15.52 -1.29 18.43
N ASN A 247 -15.69 -0.16 17.78
CA ASN A 247 -16.07 1.09 18.42
C ASN A 247 -17.56 1.20 18.79
N SER A 248 -18.43 0.48 18.08
CA SER A 248 -19.87 0.43 18.30
C SER A 248 -20.33 -0.80 19.10
N ALA A 249 -19.40 -1.74 19.40
CA ALA A 249 -19.68 -3.06 19.94
C ALA A 249 -20.73 -3.82 19.10
N ASN A 250 -20.59 -3.78 17.77
CA ASN A 250 -21.51 -4.39 16.82
C ASN A 250 -20.75 -5.24 15.76
N LEU A 251 -20.37 -6.47 16.14
CA LEU A 251 -19.61 -7.37 15.27
C LEU A 251 -20.39 -7.87 14.04
N PHE A 252 -21.68 -7.58 13.93
CA PHE A 252 -22.44 -7.82 12.70
C PHE A 252 -21.90 -7.02 11.51
N GLU A 253 -21.27 -5.87 11.75
CA GLU A 253 -20.63 -5.07 10.67
C GLU A 253 -19.47 -5.83 10.03
N ILE A 254 -18.61 -6.47 10.83
CA ILE A 254 -17.52 -7.33 10.34
C ILE A 254 -18.07 -8.55 9.61
N GLU A 255 -19.05 -9.24 10.21
CA GLU A 255 -19.67 -10.43 9.61
C GLU A 255 -20.29 -10.10 8.25
N HIS A 256 -21.04 -9.01 8.16
CA HIS A 256 -21.67 -8.57 6.93
C HIS A 256 -20.61 -8.30 5.84
N SER A 257 -19.57 -7.56 6.17
CA SER A 257 -18.47 -7.23 5.25
C SER A 257 -17.74 -8.49 4.79
N MET A 258 -17.35 -9.36 5.72
CA MET A 258 -16.65 -10.61 5.37
C MET A 258 -17.54 -11.54 4.51
N SER A 259 -18.83 -11.66 4.84
CA SER A 259 -19.76 -12.47 4.05
C SER A 259 -19.98 -11.90 2.66
N ARG A 260 -20.12 -10.57 2.53
CA ARG A 260 -20.27 -9.89 1.24
C ARG A 260 -19.01 -10.04 0.37
N LEU A 261 -17.84 -10.00 0.98
CA LEU A 261 -16.57 -10.05 0.24
C LEU A 261 -16.16 -11.49 -0.09
N PHE A 262 -16.26 -12.43 0.84
CA PHE A 262 -15.54 -13.71 0.78
C PHE A 262 -16.37 -14.97 0.95
N ALA A 263 -17.67 -14.88 1.27
CA ALA A 263 -18.49 -16.07 1.49
C ALA A 263 -18.48 -17.02 0.27
N ASP A 264 -18.68 -18.30 0.52
CA ASP A 264 -18.80 -19.31 -0.54
C ASP A 264 -20.20 -19.24 -1.19
N THR A 265 -20.50 -18.09 -1.80
CA THR A 265 -21.76 -17.79 -2.47
C THR A 265 -21.50 -17.16 -3.84
N PRO A 266 -22.44 -17.30 -4.80
CA PRO A 266 -22.26 -16.72 -6.13
C PRO A 266 -22.18 -15.18 -6.17
N TRP A 267 -22.69 -14.52 -5.15
CA TRP A 267 -22.74 -13.04 -5.06
C TRP A 267 -21.59 -12.42 -4.25
N ALA A 268 -20.72 -13.24 -3.65
CA ALA A 268 -19.57 -12.71 -2.95
C ALA A 268 -18.59 -12.07 -3.95
N LEU A 269 -18.20 -10.82 -3.67
CA LEU A 269 -17.48 -9.99 -4.64
C LEU A 269 -16.07 -10.51 -4.94
N PHE A 270 -15.41 -11.09 -3.94
CA PHE A 270 -14.02 -11.55 -4.03
C PHE A 270 -13.86 -13.01 -3.59
N LYS A 271 -14.90 -13.85 -3.87
CA LYS A 271 -14.80 -15.28 -3.61
C LYS A 271 -13.55 -15.88 -4.25
N GLY A 272 -12.71 -16.53 -3.44
CA GLY A 272 -11.46 -17.14 -3.90
C GLY A 272 -10.36 -16.14 -4.31
N LYS A 273 -10.52 -14.85 -3.98
CA LYS A 273 -9.50 -13.82 -4.15
C LYS A 273 -8.95 -13.40 -2.79
N HIS A 274 -7.72 -12.89 -2.79
CA HIS A 274 -7.02 -12.47 -1.60
C HIS A 274 -6.78 -10.96 -1.65
N LEU A 275 -7.54 -10.20 -0.87
CA LEU A 275 -7.36 -8.75 -0.76
C LEU A 275 -6.22 -8.43 0.20
N LEU A 276 -5.53 -7.30 -0.02
CA LEU A 276 -4.55 -6.76 0.92
C LEU A 276 -5.32 -6.10 2.08
N ASN A 277 -5.38 -6.80 3.21
CA ASN A 277 -6.05 -6.36 4.42
C ASN A 277 -5.13 -5.50 5.27
N PHE A 278 -5.67 -4.46 5.89
CA PHE A 278 -4.95 -3.59 6.81
C PHE A 278 -5.89 -3.06 7.90
N VAL A 279 -5.33 -2.57 8.99
CA VAL A 279 -6.06 -1.93 10.10
C VAL A 279 -5.70 -0.47 10.26
N ASP A 280 -4.61 -0.05 9.69
CA ASP A 280 -4.20 1.33 9.45
C ASP A 280 -3.16 1.39 8.30
N ASN A 281 -2.91 2.58 7.80
CA ASN A 281 -1.88 2.87 6.81
C ASN A 281 -1.47 4.36 6.87
N HIS A 282 -0.73 4.83 5.89
CA HIS A 282 -0.23 6.20 5.81
C HIS A 282 -1.30 7.28 5.49
N ASP A 283 -2.56 6.88 5.22
CA ASP A 283 -3.68 7.76 4.82
C ASP A 283 -4.87 7.71 5.77
N VAL A 284 -4.86 6.80 6.74
CA VAL A 284 -5.93 6.69 7.74
C VAL A 284 -5.38 6.74 9.16
N GLU A 285 -6.23 7.07 10.12
CA GLU A 285 -5.83 7.11 11.53
C GLU A 285 -5.19 5.80 11.98
N ARG A 286 -4.16 5.91 12.81
CA ARG A 286 -3.50 4.76 13.42
C ARG A 286 -4.50 3.90 14.20
N ALA A 287 -4.39 2.58 14.10
CA ALA A 287 -5.31 1.65 14.74
C ALA A 287 -5.44 1.90 16.24
N PHE A 288 -4.32 2.21 16.90
CA PHE A 288 -4.32 2.56 18.32
C PHE A 288 -5.13 3.83 18.58
N THR A 289 -4.99 4.88 17.78
CA THR A 289 -5.77 6.13 17.90
C THR A 289 -7.25 5.90 17.61
N ALA A 290 -7.57 5.18 16.53
CA ALA A 290 -8.94 4.96 16.04
C ALA A 290 -9.81 4.14 17.00
N LEU A 291 -9.24 3.20 17.77
CA LEU A 291 -9.98 2.36 18.70
C LEU A 291 -10.29 3.09 20.02
N LYS A 292 -11.56 3.12 20.42
CA LYS A 292 -11.99 3.65 21.71
C LYS A 292 -11.49 2.77 22.89
N ASN A 293 -11.65 1.46 22.77
CA ASN A 293 -11.12 0.48 23.72
C ASN A 293 -9.83 -0.15 23.17
N LYS A 294 -8.70 0.23 23.74
CA LYS A 294 -7.37 -0.22 23.29
C LYS A 294 -7.15 -1.74 23.48
N ALA A 295 -7.86 -2.38 24.41
CA ALA A 295 -7.82 -3.84 24.58
C ALA A 295 -8.29 -4.58 23.33
N ASN A 296 -9.12 -3.96 22.49
CA ASN A 296 -9.58 -4.54 21.23
C ASN A 296 -8.48 -4.58 20.14
N LEU A 297 -7.33 -3.99 20.36
CA LEU A 297 -6.22 -4.04 19.44
C LEU A 297 -5.77 -5.48 19.15
N PHE A 298 -5.75 -6.34 20.17
CA PHE A 298 -5.45 -7.77 20.03
C PHE A 298 -6.48 -8.50 19.18
N ASN A 299 -7.76 -8.21 19.38
CA ASN A 299 -8.85 -8.76 18.57
C ASN A 299 -8.79 -8.27 17.13
N LEU A 300 -8.48 -6.99 16.92
CA LEU A 300 -8.34 -6.37 15.61
C LEU A 300 -7.24 -7.05 14.77
N TYR A 301 -6.07 -7.24 15.37
CA TYR A 301 -4.97 -7.93 14.69
C TYR A 301 -5.23 -9.43 14.51
N THR A 302 -5.92 -10.07 15.46
CA THR A 302 -6.34 -11.46 15.26
C THR A 302 -7.24 -11.59 14.03
N LEU A 303 -8.19 -10.68 13.82
CA LEU A 303 -8.99 -10.64 12.60
C LEU A 303 -8.14 -10.39 11.36
N LEU A 304 -7.25 -9.40 11.40
CA LEU A 304 -6.36 -9.08 10.27
C LEU A 304 -5.61 -10.30 9.75
N TYR A 305 -5.05 -11.11 10.66
CA TYR A 305 -4.24 -12.28 10.31
C TYR A 305 -5.05 -13.50 9.91
N THR A 306 -6.33 -13.58 10.31
CA THR A 306 -7.13 -14.81 10.15
C THR A 306 -8.26 -14.69 9.14
N MET A 307 -8.71 -13.48 8.80
CA MET A 307 -9.67 -13.25 7.72
C MET A 307 -9.09 -13.63 6.36
N PRO A 308 -9.92 -13.93 5.33
CA PRO A 308 -9.43 -14.17 3.98
C PRO A 308 -8.65 -12.99 3.44
N GLY A 309 -7.50 -13.25 2.81
CA GLY A 309 -6.66 -12.22 2.22
C GLY A 309 -5.25 -12.18 2.80
N ILE A 310 -4.53 -11.11 2.50
CA ILE A 310 -3.13 -10.89 2.79
C ILE A 310 -3.03 -9.85 3.91
N PRO A 311 -2.54 -10.17 5.10
CA PRO A 311 -2.40 -9.21 6.19
C PRO A 311 -1.25 -8.23 5.92
N CYS A 312 -1.48 -6.94 6.16
CA CYS A 312 -0.50 -5.88 6.07
C CYS A 312 -0.48 -5.06 7.37
N ILE A 313 0.70 -4.93 7.97
CA ILE A 313 0.96 -4.08 9.13
C ILE A 313 1.62 -2.81 8.64
N TYR A 314 1.20 -1.66 9.14
CA TYR A 314 1.88 -0.40 8.88
C TYR A 314 2.92 -0.13 9.98
N TYR A 315 4.11 0.37 9.59
CA TYR A 315 5.25 0.53 10.52
C TYR A 315 4.88 1.31 11.79
N GLY A 316 5.33 0.83 12.91
CA GLY A 316 5.07 1.41 14.24
C GLY A 316 3.74 0.99 14.87
N SER A 317 2.80 0.43 14.11
CA SER A 317 1.50 0.00 14.64
C SER A 317 1.64 -1.21 15.56
N GLU A 318 2.67 -2.02 15.38
CA GLU A 318 3.04 -3.11 16.29
C GLU A 318 3.50 -2.63 17.68
N PHE A 319 3.87 -1.36 17.78
CA PHE A 319 4.24 -0.70 19.03
C PHE A 319 3.11 0.15 19.61
N GLY A 320 1.92 0.15 18.98
CA GLY A 320 0.80 1.00 19.38
C GLY A 320 1.00 2.47 19.03
N ALA A 321 1.74 2.78 17.96
CA ALA A 321 1.95 4.17 17.54
C ALA A 321 0.63 4.90 17.32
N GLU A 322 0.54 6.13 17.83
CA GLU A 322 -0.60 7.02 17.69
C GLU A 322 -0.45 7.94 16.47
N GLY A 323 -1.57 8.39 15.93
CA GLY A 323 -1.62 9.37 14.86
C GLY A 323 -3.03 9.60 14.34
N ASP A 324 -3.39 10.86 14.16
CA ASP A 324 -4.65 11.33 13.58
C ASP A 324 -4.41 12.07 12.25
N LYS A 325 -5.46 12.32 11.48
CA LYS A 325 -5.39 13.03 10.19
C LYS A 325 -5.21 14.55 10.30
N SER A 326 -4.70 15.04 11.40
CA SER A 326 -4.30 16.43 11.55
C SER A 326 -2.91 16.68 10.97
N ASP A 327 -2.57 17.93 10.70
CA ASP A 327 -1.25 18.34 10.19
C ASP A 327 -0.85 17.65 8.87
N PHE A 328 -1.76 17.62 7.89
CA PHE A 328 -1.50 17.08 6.53
C PHE A 328 -0.93 15.66 6.53
N ASP A 329 -1.45 14.78 7.38
CA ASP A 329 -1.04 13.37 7.53
C ASP A 329 0.38 13.14 8.09
N TYR A 330 1.13 14.17 8.49
CA TYR A 330 2.48 13.97 9.05
C TYR A 330 2.48 13.14 10.32
N LYS A 331 1.44 13.25 11.14
CA LYS A 331 1.29 12.40 12.34
C LYS A 331 1.05 10.93 12.01
N LEU A 332 0.54 10.63 10.82
CA LEU A 332 0.38 9.27 10.34
C LEU A 332 1.71 8.68 9.86
N ARG A 333 2.70 9.53 9.58
CA ARG A 333 3.98 9.22 8.91
C ARG A 333 5.19 9.62 9.78
N PRO A 334 5.23 9.22 11.10
CA PRO A 334 6.25 9.67 12.02
C PRO A 334 7.63 9.09 11.68
N PHE A 335 8.68 9.73 12.18
CA PHE A 335 10.02 9.15 12.19
C PHE A 335 10.05 7.93 13.11
N ILE A 336 10.67 6.83 12.67
CA ILE A 336 10.73 5.59 13.45
C ILE A 336 11.43 5.79 14.81
N GLY A 337 12.40 6.71 14.87
CA GLY A 337 13.11 7.06 16.09
C GLY A 337 12.28 7.84 17.12
N ASP A 338 11.14 8.38 16.72
CA ASP A 338 10.19 9.06 17.63
C ASP A 338 9.14 8.09 18.22
N ILE A 339 9.11 6.85 17.74
CA ILE A 339 8.18 5.81 18.22
C ILE A 339 8.84 5.05 19.37
N ASP A 340 8.15 4.97 20.51
CA ASP A 340 8.59 4.10 21.61
C ASP A 340 8.36 2.62 21.26
N GLN A 341 9.43 1.98 20.76
CA GLN A 341 9.41 0.57 20.36
C GLN A 341 9.29 -0.39 21.54
N SER A 342 9.38 0.11 22.78
CA SER A 342 9.23 -0.68 24.00
C SER A 342 7.84 -0.58 24.65
N ALA A 343 6.93 0.24 24.10
CA ALA A 343 5.65 0.59 24.72
C ALA A 343 4.70 -0.63 24.89
N HIS A 344 4.67 -1.54 23.89
CA HIS A 344 3.70 -2.65 23.86
C HIS A 344 4.36 -3.98 23.44
N PRO A 345 5.29 -4.54 24.25
CA PRO A 345 5.97 -5.79 23.92
C PRO A 345 5.01 -6.99 23.80
N GLU A 346 3.88 -6.96 24.53
CA GLU A 346 2.83 -7.97 24.46
C GLU A 346 2.11 -7.95 23.10
N LEU A 347 1.96 -6.79 22.46
CA LEU A 347 1.39 -6.66 21.12
C LEU A 347 2.34 -7.23 20.08
N VAL A 348 3.63 -6.91 20.15
CA VAL A 348 4.67 -7.48 19.28
C VAL A 348 4.68 -9.01 19.39
N ALA A 349 4.66 -9.55 20.63
CA ALA A 349 4.61 -11.00 20.86
C ALA A 349 3.33 -11.63 20.27
N HIS A 350 2.19 -10.96 20.37
CA HIS A 350 0.93 -11.41 19.79
C HIS A 350 1.00 -11.48 18.27
N LEU A 351 1.51 -10.44 17.60
CA LEU A 351 1.65 -10.39 16.15
C LEU A 351 2.63 -11.46 15.63
N THR A 352 3.76 -11.65 16.32
CA THR A 352 4.71 -12.72 16.02
C THR A 352 4.05 -14.09 16.11
N LYS A 353 3.24 -14.32 17.15
CA LYS A 353 2.49 -15.58 17.30
C LYS A 353 1.45 -15.79 16.20
N LEU A 354 0.73 -14.73 15.81
CA LEU A 354 -0.24 -14.78 14.70
C LEU A 354 0.45 -15.08 13.37
N ALA A 355 1.61 -14.48 13.09
CA ALA A 355 2.41 -14.78 11.90
C ALA A 355 2.86 -16.23 11.86
N GLN A 356 3.32 -16.78 13.00
CA GLN A 356 3.67 -18.18 13.12
C GLN A 356 2.47 -19.10 12.85
N ILE A 357 1.32 -18.83 13.49
CA ILE A 357 0.08 -19.62 13.29
C ILE A 357 -0.33 -19.60 11.81
N ARG A 358 -0.29 -18.42 11.16
CA ARG A 358 -0.63 -18.30 9.75
C ARG A 358 0.29 -19.12 8.86
N LYS A 359 1.59 -19.14 9.15
CA LYS A 359 2.58 -19.93 8.41
C LYS A 359 2.37 -21.44 8.57
N GLU A 360 1.96 -21.87 9.77
CA GLU A 360 1.71 -23.29 10.10
C GLU A 360 0.34 -23.80 9.61
N CYS A 361 -0.60 -22.88 9.33
CA CYS A 361 -2.00 -23.21 9.01
C CYS A 361 -2.39 -22.75 7.59
N PRO A 362 -2.19 -23.56 6.54
CA PRO A 362 -2.55 -23.23 5.16
C PRO A 362 -4.00 -22.76 4.98
N ALA A 363 -4.91 -23.21 5.85
CA ALA A 363 -6.30 -22.76 5.83
C ALA A 363 -6.44 -21.24 6.07
N LEU A 364 -5.51 -20.59 6.75
CA LEU A 364 -5.54 -19.13 6.93
C LEU A 364 -5.13 -18.37 5.66
N SER A 365 -4.28 -18.96 4.82
CA SER A 365 -3.88 -18.38 3.54
C SER A 365 -4.88 -18.71 2.43
N TYR A 366 -5.28 -19.97 2.28
CA TYR A 366 -6.03 -20.47 1.13
C TYR A 366 -7.45 -20.95 1.43
N GLY A 367 -7.81 -21.03 2.71
CA GLY A 367 -9.09 -21.60 3.13
C GLY A 367 -10.30 -20.77 2.71
N THR A 368 -11.40 -21.45 2.51
CA THR A 368 -12.72 -20.82 2.36
C THR A 368 -13.13 -20.11 3.64
N TYR A 369 -14.08 -19.21 3.54
CA TYR A 369 -14.68 -18.52 4.68
C TYR A 369 -16.13 -18.96 4.89
N ARG A 370 -16.47 -19.30 6.12
CA ARG A 370 -17.84 -19.59 6.53
C ARG A 370 -18.11 -19.05 7.94
N LYS A 371 -19.14 -18.20 8.08
CA LYS A 371 -19.64 -17.78 9.38
C LYS A 371 -20.06 -18.99 10.22
N ALA A 372 -19.69 -19.00 11.50
CA ALA A 372 -20.17 -19.95 12.51
C ALA A 372 -21.23 -19.31 13.40
N THR A 373 -20.89 -18.26 14.15
CA THR A 373 -21.83 -17.50 14.98
C THR A 373 -21.57 -16.00 14.84
N CYS A 374 -22.62 -15.19 15.07
CA CYS A 374 -22.45 -13.74 15.19
C CYS A 374 -23.48 -13.19 16.18
N MET A 375 -23.00 -12.41 17.13
CA MET A 375 -23.76 -11.58 18.08
C MET A 375 -23.09 -10.22 18.15
N ASN A 376 -23.68 -9.27 18.87
CA ASN A 376 -23.11 -7.91 18.98
C ASN A 376 -21.65 -7.93 19.44
N THR A 377 -21.31 -8.73 20.44
CA THR A 377 -19.98 -8.77 21.07
C THR A 377 -19.20 -10.06 20.82
N ASN A 378 -19.78 -11.02 20.11
CA ASN A 378 -19.16 -12.32 19.82
C ASN A 378 -19.29 -12.63 18.35
N PHE A 379 -18.17 -12.97 17.70
CA PHE A 379 -18.13 -13.37 16.32
C PHE A 379 -17.18 -14.57 16.15
N SER A 380 -17.65 -15.59 15.42
CA SER A 380 -16.78 -16.70 15.04
C SER A 380 -17.03 -17.16 13.62
N PHE A 381 -15.95 -17.65 13.00
CA PHE A 381 -15.94 -18.14 11.63
C PHE A 381 -14.98 -19.31 11.47
N VAL A 382 -15.14 -20.04 10.39
CA VAL A 382 -14.30 -21.18 10.02
C VAL A 382 -13.55 -20.86 8.75
N ARG A 383 -12.25 -21.16 8.74
CA ARG A 383 -11.40 -21.26 7.57
C ARG A 383 -11.13 -22.75 7.30
N GLU A 384 -11.32 -23.20 6.06
CA GLU A 384 -11.16 -24.61 5.71
C GLU A 384 -10.41 -24.77 4.39
N CYS A 385 -9.36 -25.60 4.41
CA CYS A 385 -8.54 -25.95 3.24
C CYS A 385 -8.00 -27.37 3.37
N ASN A 386 -8.18 -28.21 2.36
CA ASN A 386 -7.64 -29.56 2.28
C ASN A 386 -7.88 -30.45 3.53
N GLY A 387 -9.05 -30.30 4.15
CA GLY A 387 -9.42 -31.04 5.37
C GLY A 387 -8.94 -30.39 6.67
N GLU A 388 -8.08 -29.39 6.64
CA GLU A 388 -7.73 -28.55 7.79
C GLU A 388 -8.86 -27.56 8.06
N LYS A 389 -9.23 -27.42 9.35
CA LYS A 389 -10.27 -26.49 9.82
C LYS A 389 -9.73 -25.65 10.96
N ILE A 390 -9.74 -24.35 10.77
CA ILE A 390 -9.42 -23.37 11.79
C ILE A 390 -10.69 -22.63 12.20
N ILE A 391 -10.97 -22.62 13.49
CA ILE A 391 -12.05 -21.82 14.07
C ILE A 391 -11.44 -20.58 14.69
N VAL A 392 -11.91 -19.41 14.27
CA VAL A 392 -11.54 -18.11 14.84
C VAL A 392 -12.74 -17.62 15.65
N ALA A 393 -12.50 -17.21 16.90
CA ALA A 393 -13.51 -16.66 17.77
C ALA A 393 -13.02 -15.33 18.38
N ILE A 394 -13.84 -14.30 18.28
CA ILE A 394 -13.62 -12.95 18.78
C ILE A 394 -14.67 -12.64 19.83
N ASN A 395 -14.24 -12.12 20.96
CA ASN A 395 -15.11 -11.63 22.03
C ASN A 395 -14.64 -10.26 22.49
N ILE A 396 -15.54 -9.29 22.52
CA ILE A 396 -15.30 -7.89 22.94
C ILE A 396 -16.23 -7.44 24.09
N GLY A 397 -16.99 -8.37 24.68
CA GLY A 397 -17.92 -8.15 25.81
C GLY A 397 -17.38 -8.64 27.15
#